data_5eaafa939660d9570dd8ad1e4cc595e7
#
_entry.id   5eaafa939660d9570dd8ad1e4cc595e7
#
_cell.length_a   1.000
_cell.length_b   1.000
_cell.length_c   1.000
_cell.angle_alpha   90.00
_cell.angle_beta   90.00
_cell.angle_gamma   90.00
#
_symmetry.space_group_name_H-M   'P 1'
#
loop_
_entity.id
_entity.type
_entity.pdbx_description
1 polymer ?
#
loop_
_entity_poly.entity_id
_entity_poly.type
_entity_poly.pdbx_seq_one_letter_code
_entity_poly.pdbx_strand_id
1 'polypeptide(L)'
;MAGRQRANGEGSIRERYPGCWEGRYTAGYDILTGKRIQKGVFAKTRKECAAKLARAIQQDTGPYYRKGKGYDSQPLSTWIRLWFDSYTKPNLRPSSADGYRSMIENHIIPVLGHIQLSKLSSIQIQRFYNDLHTQGRLDNHGNRKYEPLSASTVKHIHAVLSGALKQAVKERIIPFNPCDNCKIPKREKKEMHVLPQDKIGAYLDEAKRLGVYALFYLELTSGLRRGELLGLEWADLNPETRMLTVNKQLTRSGGELCISVPKTENSIRTIALPENTVALLIDEHNKHPDSPLMFWCPRTNGYWSPDSLRHLHKQMLAAA
;
A
#
# COMPACT_ATOMS: atom_id res chain seq x y z
N MET A 1 -19.10 52.68 -18.06
CA MET A 1 -19.69 51.35 -17.88
C MET A 1 -18.97 50.70 -16.70
N ALA A 2 -19.62 50.61 -15.55
CA ALA A 2 -19.03 50.00 -14.34
C ALA A 2 -18.82 48.51 -14.56
N GLY A 3 -17.58 48.06 -14.46
CA GLY A 3 -17.23 46.65 -14.58
C GLY A 3 -17.87 45.82 -13.44
N ARG A 4 -18.68 44.85 -13.83
CA ARG A 4 -19.34 43.91 -12.93
C ARG A 4 -18.26 43.24 -12.03
N GLN A 5 -18.24 43.53 -10.74
CA GLN A 5 -17.39 42.85 -9.78
C GLN A 5 -17.75 41.35 -9.77
N ARG A 6 -16.78 40.53 -10.07
CA ARG A 6 -16.96 39.06 -10.05
C ARG A 6 -17.01 38.55 -8.62
N ALA A 7 -17.82 37.54 -8.39
CA ALA A 7 -17.93 36.89 -7.09
C ALA A 7 -16.59 36.23 -6.69
N ASN A 8 -16.27 36.22 -5.39
CA ASN A 8 -15.08 35.59 -4.86
C ASN A 8 -15.08 34.08 -5.21
N GLY A 9 -14.08 33.63 -5.98
CA GLY A 9 -13.94 32.22 -6.38
C GLY A 9 -14.10 31.94 -7.88
N GLU A 10 -14.58 32.89 -8.68
CA GLU A 10 -14.77 32.72 -10.13
C GLU A 10 -13.48 32.76 -10.97
N GLY A 11 -12.33 33.08 -10.34
CA GLY A 11 -11.05 33.22 -11.03
C GLY A 11 -10.97 34.49 -11.91
N SER A 12 -9.81 34.68 -12.57
CA SER A 12 -9.57 35.80 -13.48
C SER A 12 -9.23 35.28 -14.87
N ILE A 13 -9.67 35.99 -15.91
CA ILE A 13 -9.34 35.67 -17.30
C ILE A 13 -8.72 36.91 -17.91
N ARG A 14 -7.54 36.77 -18.49
CA ARG A 14 -6.81 37.82 -19.20
C ARG A 14 -6.25 37.32 -20.53
N GLU A 15 -6.11 38.19 -21.47
CA GLU A 15 -5.30 37.89 -22.63
C GLU A 15 -3.83 38.12 -22.30
N ARG A 16 -3.02 37.09 -22.51
CA ARG A 16 -1.56 37.12 -22.22
C ARG A 16 -0.78 37.69 -23.39
N TYR A 17 -1.18 37.30 -24.59
CA TYR A 17 -0.76 37.82 -25.89
C TYR A 17 -1.82 37.50 -26.94
N PRO A 18 -1.83 38.16 -28.11
CA PRO A 18 -2.90 37.98 -29.10
C PRO A 18 -3.15 36.49 -29.41
N GLY A 19 -4.42 36.08 -29.23
CA GLY A 19 -4.86 34.71 -29.45
C GLY A 19 -4.55 33.71 -28.32
N CYS A 20 -4.03 34.18 -27.16
CA CYS A 20 -3.80 33.31 -25.99
C CYS A 20 -4.45 33.91 -24.73
N TRP A 21 -5.52 33.26 -24.28
CA TRP A 21 -6.25 33.60 -23.08
C TRP A 21 -5.85 32.73 -21.91
N GLU A 22 -5.48 33.36 -20.80
CA GLU A 22 -5.12 32.71 -19.55
C GLU A 22 -6.24 32.91 -18.52
N GLY A 23 -6.76 31.79 -18.02
CA GLY A 23 -7.68 31.78 -16.86
C GLY A 23 -6.91 31.33 -15.61
N ARG A 24 -6.90 32.15 -14.56
CA ARG A 24 -6.27 31.79 -13.26
C ARG A 24 -7.33 31.72 -12.18
N TYR A 25 -7.18 30.71 -11.30
CA TYR A 25 -7.99 30.61 -10.09
C TYR A 25 -7.14 30.20 -8.89
N THR A 26 -7.63 30.55 -7.72
CA THR A 26 -7.06 30.06 -6.47
C THR A 26 -7.65 28.69 -6.20
N ALA A 27 -6.87 27.65 -6.38
CA ALA A 27 -7.27 26.30 -6.09
C ALA A 27 -7.52 26.12 -4.58
N GLY A 28 -6.63 26.65 -3.77
CA GLY A 28 -6.72 26.63 -2.31
C GLY A 28 -5.45 27.17 -1.68
N TYR A 29 -5.17 26.70 -0.49
CA TYR A 29 -3.97 27.03 0.28
C TYR A 29 -3.27 25.75 0.69
N ASP A 30 -1.97 25.74 0.62
CA ASP A 30 -1.13 24.64 1.09
C ASP A 30 -1.38 24.40 2.59
N ILE A 31 -1.61 23.16 2.95
CA ILE A 31 -2.04 22.78 4.30
C ILE A 31 -0.94 23.02 5.34
N LEU A 32 0.32 22.84 4.96
CA LEU A 32 1.46 22.95 5.85
C LEU A 32 2.00 24.37 5.93
N THR A 33 2.10 25.06 4.79
CA THR A 33 2.74 26.39 4.69
C THR A 33 1.75 27.55 4.69
N GLY A 34 0.46 27.28 4.53
CA GLY A 34 -0.59 28.30 4.39
C GLY A 34 -0.48 29.14 3.11
N LYS A 35 0.44 28.85 2.21
CA LYS A 35 0.64 29.60 0.96
C LYS A 35 -0.50 29.34 -0.03
N ARG A 36 -0.87 30.39 -0.77
CA ARG A 36 -1.92 30.33 -1.79
C ARG A 36 -1.45 29.53 -3.00
N ILE A 37 -2.23 28.49 -3.35
CA ILE A 37 -2.01 27.68 -4.55
C ILE A 37 -2.86 28.25 -5.68
N GLN A 38 -2.21 28.70 -6.75
CA GLN A 38 -2.85 29.18 -7.96
C GLN A 38 -2.66 28.19 -9.09
N LYS A 39 -3.73 27.94 -9.85
CA LYS A 39 -3.70 27.13 -11.08
C LYS A 39 -4.20 27.97 -12.24
N GLY A 40 -3.70 27.62 -13.46
CA GLY A 40 -4.07 28.32 -14.69
C GLY A 40 -4.54 27.35 -15.78
N VAL A 41 -5.41 27.85 -16.65
CA VAL A 41 -5.85 27.18 -17.87
C VAL A 41 -5.59 28.10 -19.05
N PHE A 42 -5.34 27.56 -20.24
CA PHE A 42 -5.09 28.33 -21.45
C PHE A 42 -6.04 27.92 -22.57
N ALA A 43 -6.44 28.91 -23.40
CA ALA A 43 -7.27 28.70 -24.57
C ALA A 43 -7.03 29.77 -25.62
N LYS A 44 -7.46 29.50 -26.85
CA LYS A 44 -7.32 30.44 -27.98
C LYS A 44 -8.33 31.58 -27.93
N THR A 45 -9.49 31.38 -27.29
CA THR A 45 -10.55 32.39 -27.18
C THR A 45 -10.95 32.60 -25.72
N ARG A 46 -11.47 33.79 -25.40
CA ARG A 46 -11.97 34.13 -24.07
C ARG A 46 -13.11 33.21 -23.61
N LYS A 47 -14.01 32.84 -24.54
CA LYS A 47 -15.18 31.98 -24.29
C LYS A 47 -14.73 30.56 -23.93
N GLU A 48 -13.78 30.00 -24.68
CA GLU A 48 -13.21 28.69 -24.43
C GLU A 48 -12.43 28.69 -23.12
N CYS A 49 -11.66 29.74 -22.82
CA CYS A 49 -10.92 29.88 -21.56
C CYS A 49 -11.86 29.92 -20.37
N ALA A 50 -13.00 30.62 -20.48
CA ALA A 50 -14.01 30.66 -19.42
C ALA A 50 -14.64 29.29 -19.18
N ALA A 51 -14.95 28.53 -20.22
CA ALA A 51 -15.49 27.17 -20.09
C ALA A 51 -14.48 26.21 -19.48
N LYS A 52 -13.21 26.26 -19.92
CA LYS A 52 -12.13 25.44 -19.33
C LYS A 52 -11.87 25.79 -17.87
N LEU A 53 -11.90 27.10 -17.53
CA LEU A 53 -11.70 27.58 -16.17
C LEU A 53 -12.82 27.09 -15.24
N ALA A 54 -14.08 27.19 -15.66
CA ALA A 54 -15.21 26.71 -14.88
C ALA A 54 -15.12 25.20 -14.61
N ARG A 55 -14.79 24.40 -15.64
CA ARG A 55 -14.56 22.94 -15.48
C ARG A 55 -13.40 22.64 -14.55
N ALA A 56 -12.27 23.34 -14.70
CA ALA A 56 -11.11 23.16 -13.86
C ALA A 56 -11.40 23.46 -12.38
N ILE A 57 -12.13 24.54 -12.09
CA ILE A 57 -12.55 24.90 -10.73
C ILE A 57 -13.48 23.83 -10.12
N GLN A 58 -14.38 23.28 -10.94
CA GLN A 58 -15.37 22.29 -10.50
C GLN A 58 -14.73 20.91 -10.27
N GLN A 59 -13.75 20.54 -11.08
CA GLN A 59 -13.08 19.24 -11.05
C GLN A 59 -11.84 19.20 -10.13
N ASP A 60 -11.41 20.35 -9.62
CA ASP A 60 -10.19 20.44 -8.82
C ASP A 60 -10.38 19.88 -7.40
N THR A 61 -9.84 18.69 -7.18
CA THR A 61 -9.85 17.93 -5.91
C THR A 61 -8.48 17.84 -5.25
N GLY A 62 -7.57 18.79 -5.52
CA GLY A 62 -6.20 18.77 -5.01
C GLY A 62 -6.11 18.80 -3.47
N PRO A 63 -4.96 18.42 -2.89
CA PRO A 63 -4.73 18.35 -1.44
C PRO A 63 -4.44 19.73 -0.83
N TYR A 64 -5.42 20.60 -0.80
CA TYR A 64 -5.34 21.96 -0.23
C TYR A 64 -6.67 22.37 0.39
N TYR A 65 -6.64 23.27 1.39
CA TYR A 65 -7.87 23.82 1.98
C TYR A 65 -8.33 25.09 1.28
N ARG A 66 -9.64 25.36 1.33
CA ARG A 66 -10.23 26.61 0.80
C ARG A 66 -10.48 27.58 1.96
N LYS A 67 -9.78 28.73 1.96
CA LYS A 67 -9.92 29.76 2.99
C LYS A 67 -11.37 30.25 3.08
N GLY A 68 -11.92 30.34 4.29
CA GLY A 68 -13.30 30.78 4.54
C GLY A 68 -14.36 29.67 4.53
N LYS A 69 -13.96 28.41 4.28
CA LYS A 69 -14.80 27.23 4.49
C LYS A 69 -14.11 26.35 5.52
N GLY A 70 -14.81 25.93 6.55
CA GLY A 70 -14.30 25.01 7.56
C GLY A 70 -13.79 23.70 6.94
N TYR A 71 -13.02 22.92 7.69
CA TYR A 71 -12.53 21.61 7.23
C TYR A 71 -13.67 20.65 6.88
N ASP A 72 -14.86 20.84 7.46
CA ASP A 72 -16.09 20.09 7.17
C ASP A 72 -16.55 20.21 5.73
N SER A 73 -16.27 21.34 5.08
CA SER A 73 -16.60 21.62 3.67
C SER A 73 -15.52 21.13 2.69
N GLN A 74 -14.37 20.65 3.19
CA GLN A 74 -13.33 20.08 2.34
C GLN A 74 -13.72 18.68 1.84
N PRO A 75 -13.26 18.28 0.63
CA PRO A 75 -13.45 16.93 0.15
C PRO A 75 -12.69 15.92 1.02
N LEU A 76 -13.21 14.71 1.12
CA LEU A 76 -12.58 13.62 1.85
C LEU A 76 -11.13 13.38 1.41
N SER A 77 -10.83 13.53 0.10
CA SER A 77 -9.47 13.35 -0.43
C SER A 77 -8.45 14.29 0.22
N THR A 78 -8.82 15.52 0.52
CA THR A 78 -7.94 16.48 1.21
C THR A 78 -7.69 16.05 2.65
N TRP A 79 -8.75 15.70 3.37
CA TRP A 79 -8.65 15.30 4.76
C TRP A 79 -7.88 13.99 4.94
N ILE A 80 -8.18 12.95 4.15
CA ILE A 80 -7.59 11.62 4.34
C ILE A 80 -6.08 11.61 4.04
N ARG A 81 -5.62 12.42 3.08
CA ARG A 81 -4.19 12.62 2.82
C ARG A 81 -3.50 13.35 3.97
N LEU A 82 -4.11 14.45 4.46
CA LEU A 82 -3.60 15.18 5.63
C LEU A 82 -3.51 14.26 6.85
N TRP A 83 -4.57 13.51 7.13
CA TRP A 83 -4.59 12.53 8.21
C TRP A 83 -3.50 11.47 8.06
N PHE A 84 -3.35 10.93 6.86
CA PHE A 84 -2.33 9.92 6.60
C PHE A 84 -0.92 10.48 6.83
N ASP A 85 -0.59 11.61 6.22
CA ASP A 85 0.77 12.17 6.28
C ASP A 85 1.14 12.71 7.67
N SER A 86 0.18 13.33 8.39
CA SER A 86 0.46 14.01 9.66
C SER A 86 0.25 13.13 10.90
N TYR A 87 -0.77 12.27 10.90
CA TYR A 87 -1.16 11.51 12.11
C TYR A 87 -0.75 10.03 12.06
N THR A 88 -0.71 9.43 10.87
CA THR A 88 -0.61 7.98 10.75
C THR A 88 0.75 7.51 10.25
N LYS A 89 1.20 8.05 9.13
CA LYS A 89 2.46 7.66 8.48
C LYS A 89 3.69 7.74 9.39
N PRO A 90 3.88 8.77 10.26
CA PRO A 90 5.05 8.85 11.14
C PRO A 90 5.17 7.68 12.12
N ASN A 91 4.04 7.02 12.44
CA ASN A 91 3.97 5.91 13.39
C ASN A 91 3.87 4.53 12.71
N LEU A 92 3.91 4.48 11.37
CA LEU A 92 3.83 3.24 10.61
C LEU A 92 5.19 2.80 10.11
N ARG A 93 5.37 1.47 10.03
CA ARG A 93 6.48 0.90 9.25
C ARG A 93 6.30 1.21 7.76
N PRO A 94 7.39 1.34 6.99
CA PRO A 94 7.33 1.70 5.57
C PRO A 94 6.35 0.84 4.75
N SER A 95 6.40 -0.48 4.91
CA SER A 95 5.50 -1.41 4.19
C SER A 95 4.02 -1.24 4.57
N SER A 96 3.72 -0.87 5.84
CA SER A 96 2.35 -0.57 6.27
C SER A 96 1.88 0.76 5.70
N ALA A 97 2.77 1.76 5.65
CA ALA A 97 2.48 3.06 5.06
C ALA A 97 2.16 2.92 3.55
N ASP A 98 2.90 2.08 2.82
CA ASP A 98 2.65 1.78 1.41
C ASP A 98 1.27 1.12 1.23
N GLY A 99 0.91 0.18 2.10
CA GLY A 99 -0.42 -0.45 2.12
C GLY A 99 -1.55 0.55 2.36
N TYR A 100 -1.39 1.44 3.33
CA TYR A 100 -2.37 2.51 3.60
C TYR A 100 -2.51 3.46 2.42
N ARG A 101 -1.38 3.91 1.85
CA ARG A 101 -1.37 4.78 0.67
C ARG A 101 -2.09 4.12 -0.49
N SER A 102 -1.82 2.84 -0.77
CA SER A 102 -2.50 2.10 -1.82
C SER A 102 -4.02 2.04 -1.61
N MET A 103 -4.49 1.79 -0.38
CA MET A 103 -5.92 1.77 -0.07
C MET A 103 -6.56 3.15 -0.25
N ILE A 104 -5.87 4.21 0.14
CA ILE A 104 -6.33 5.59 0.03
C ILE A 104 -6.44 6.01 -1.44
N GLU A 105 -5.34 5.88 -2.19
CA GLU A 105 -5.24 6.43 -3.54
C GLU A 105 -5.99 5.58 -4.58
N ASN A 106 -5.98 4.26 -4.44
CA ASN A 106 -6.54 3.36 -5.44
C ASN A 106 -8.01 2.99 -5.18
N HIS A 107 -8.47 3.04 -3.94
CA HIS A 107 -9.84 2.61 -3.60
C HIS A 107 -10.72 3.71 -3.03
N ILE A 108 -10.24 4.45 -2.00
CA ILE A 108 -11.09 5.41 -1.28
C ILE A 108 -11.28 6.69 -2.10
N ILE A 109 -10.20 7.32 -2.53
CA ILE A 109 -10.24 8.62 -3.22
C ILE A 109 -10.98 8.56 -4.57
N PRO A 110 -10.82 7.55 -5.42
CA PRO A 110 -11.52 7.52 -6.71
C PRO A 110 -13.05 7.50 -6.57
N VAL A 111 -13.57 6.97 -5.48
CA VAL A 111 -15.02 6.80 -5.27
C VAL A 111 -15.59 7.85 -4.32
N LEU A 112 -14.97 8.06 -3.17
CA LEU A 112 -15.49 8.92 -2.11
C LEU A 112 -14.75 10.26 -1.99
N GLY A 113 -13.57 10.37 -2.59
CA GLY A 113 -12.66 11.49 -2.38
C GLY A 113 -13.20 12.87 -2.73
N HIS A 114 -14.14 12.96 -3.68
CA HIS A 114 -14.76 14.21 -4.10
C HIS A 114 -15.87 14.69 -3.15
N ILE A 115 -16.37 13.83 -2.26
CA ILE A 115 -17.47 14.14 -1.35
C ILE A 115 -16.95 15.01 -0.21
N GLN A 116 -17.67 16.07 0.13
CA GLN A 116 -17.36 16.91 1.30
C GLN A 116 -17.54 16.09 2.59
N LEU A 117 -16.67 16.31 3.58
CA LEU A 117 -16.73 15.59 4.86
C LEU A 117 -18.08 15.71 5.54
N SER A 118 -18.67 16.93 5.57
CA SER A 118 -19.99 17.18 6.15
C SER A 118 -21.16 16.53 5.41
N LYS A 119 -20.94 16.06 4.17
CA LYS A 119 -21.96 15.43 3.33
C LYS A 119 -21.75 13.92 3.18
N LEU A 120 -20.69 13.38 3.76
CA LEU A 120 -20.39 11.95 3.69
C LEU A 120 -21.34 11.17 4.62
N SER A 121 -22.17 10.32 4.03
CA SER A 121 -23.20 9.55 4.75
C SER A 121 -22.81 8.06 4.87
N SER A 122 -23.36 7.39 5.90
CA SER A 122 -23.19 5.95 6.10
C SER A 122 -23.71 5.12 4.91
N ILE A 123 -24.78 5.59 4.24
CA ILE A 123 -25.34 4.92 3.04
C ILE A 123 -24.34 4.92 1.88
N GLN A 124 -23.65 6.05 1.64
CA GLN A 124 -22.64 6.14 0.59
C GLN A 124 -21.46 5.22 0.89
N ILE A 125 -21.01 5.19 2.14
CA ILE A 125 -19.93 4.30 2.59
C ILE A 125 -20.36 2.82 2.49
N GLN A 126 -21.59 2.48 2.87
CA GLN A 126 -22.10 1.12 2.75
C GLN A 126 -22.15 0.65 1.29
N ARG A 127 -22.63 1.50 0.37
CA ARG A 127 -22.60 1.20 -1.07
C ARG A 127 -21.17 0.99 -1.56
N PHE A 128 -20.25 1.84 -1.17
CA PHE A 128 -18.84 1.70 -1.49
C PHE A 128 -18.26 0.35 -1.03
N TYR A 129 -18.57 -0.13 0.19
CA TYR A 129 -18.11 -1.44 0.64
C TYR A 129 -18.72 -2.60 -0.15
N ASN A 130 -20.00 -2.49 -0.49
CA ASN A 130 -20.68 -3.47 -1.33
C ASN A 130 -20.04 -3.54 -2.73
N ASP A 131 -19.78 -2.38 -3.35
CA ASP A 131 -19.13 -2.29 -4.66
C ASP A 131 -17.70 -2.85 -4.63
N LEU A 132 -16.92 -2.58 -3.58
CA LEU A 132 -15.61 -3.17 -3.39
C LEU A 132 -15.69 -4.71 -3.31
N HIS A 133 -16.68 -5.23 -2.62
CA HIS A 133 -16.83 -6.67 -2.41
C HIS A 133 -17.33 -7.39 -3.67
N THR A 134 -18.02 -6.71 -4.58
CA THR A 134 -18.55 -7.30 -5.80
C THR A 134 -17.65 -7.09 -7.02
N GLN A 135 -17.00 -5.92 -7.15
CA GLN A 135 -16.26 -5.52 -8.35
C GLN A 135 -15.05 -4.60 -8.08
N GLY A 136 -14.52 -4.62 -6.84
CA GLY A 136 -13.50 -3.66 -6.40
C GLY A 136 -12.07 -3.99 -6.79
N ARG A 137 -11.80 -5.12 -7.45
CA ARG A 137 -10.44 -5.54 -7.79
C ARG A 137 -9.84 -4.68 -8.89
N LEU A 138 -8.58 -4.31 -8.73
CA LEU A 138 -7.79 -3.57 -9.70
C LEU A 138 -6.73 -4.49 -10.34
N ASP A 139 -6.36 -4.20 -11.58
CA ASP A 139 -5.19 -4.81 -12.23
C ASP A 139 -3.88 -4.14 -11.76
N ASN A 140 -2.75 -4.59 -12.33
CA ASN A 140 -1.43 -4.05 -12.00
C ASN A 140 -1.23 -2.59 -12.47
N HIS A 141 -2.13 -2.09 -13.33
CA HIS A 141 -2.12 -0.72 -13.85
C HIS A 141 -3.16 0.18 -13.18
N GLY A 142 -3.90 -0.35 -12.17
CA GLY A 142 -4.92 0.39 -11.44
C GLY A 142 -6.31 0.43 -12.10
N ASN A 143 -6.52 -0.31 -13.20
CA ASN A 143 -7.84 -0.39 -13.84
C ASN A 143 -8.73 -1.41 -13.13
N ARG A 144 -10.05 -1.18 -13.11
CA ARG A 144 -11.00 -2.10 -12.50
C ARG A 144 -11.15 -3.39 -13.33
N LYS A 145 -11.00 -4.52 -12.66
CA LYS A 145 -11.23 -5.85 -13.26
C LYS A 145 -12.67 -6.37 -13.14
N TYR A 146 -13.53 -5.62 -12.44
CA TYR A 146 -14.91 -6.05 -12.12
C TYR A 146 -14.97 -7.41 -11.39
N GLU A 147 -13.92 -7.73 -10.64
CA GLU A 147 -13.81 -8.89 -9.77
C GLU A 147 -13.96 -8.50 -8.30
N PRO A 148 -14.44 -9.39 -7.41
CA PRO A 148 -14.61 -9.09 -5.99
C PRO A 148 -13.27 -8.91 -5.26
N LEU A 149 -13.24 -7.98 -4.31
CA LEU A 149 -12.23 -7.96 -3.26
C LEU A 149 -12.61 -8.90 -2.12
N SER A 150 -11.60 -9.49 -1.48
CA SER A 150 -11.84 -10.31 -0.29
C SER A 150 -12.44 -9.48 0.85
N ALA A 151 -13.29 -10.10 1.66
CA ALA A 151 -13.85 -9.46 2.86
C ALA A 151 -12.74 -8.90 3.80
N SER A 152 -11.58 -9.57 3.85
CA SER A 152 -10.42 -9.09 4.60
C SER A 152 -9.87 -7.78 4.05
N THR A 153 -9.78 -7.64 2.73
CA THR A 153 -9.31 -6.40 2.08
C THR A 153 -10.30 -5.25 2.32
N VAL A 154 -11.61 -5.52 2.18
CA VAL A 154 -12.65 -4.51 2.48
C VAL A 154 -12.58 -4.07 3.95
N LYS A 155 -12.33 -5.02 4.89
CA LYS A 155 -12.12 -4.70 6.30
C LYS A 155 -10.91 -3.80 6.54
N HIS A 156 -9.81 -4.00 5.83
CA HIS A 156 -8.63 -3.12 5.92
C HIS A 156 -8.93 -1.72 5.37
N ILE A 157 -9.62 -1.62 4.22
CA ILE A 157 -10.04 -0.32 3.66
C ILE A 157 -10.99 0.40 4.64
N HIS A 158 -11.93 -0.32 5.25
CA HIS A 158 -12.78 0.23 6.32
C HIS A 158 -11.95 0.77 7.49
N ALA A 159 -10.95 0.02 7.95
CA ALA A 159 -10.12 0.44 9.08
C ALA A 159 -9.38 1.75 8.78
N VAL A 160 -8.85 1.91 7.56
CA VAL A 160 -8.19 3.14 7.12
C VAL A 160 -9.18 4.31 7.06
N LEU A 161 -10.33 4.14 6.39
CA LEU A 161 -11.35 5.17 6.27
C LEU A 161 -11.93 5.57 7.63
N SER A 162 -12.30 4.58 8.45
CA SER A 162 -12.84 4.82 9.79
C SER A 162 -11.81 5.49 10.71
N GLY A 163 -10.53 5.13 10.61
CA GLY A 163 -9.44 5.80 11.33
C GLY A 163 -9.33 7.28 11.00
N ALA A 164 -9.36 7.61 9.72
CA ALA A 164 -9.34 9.00 9.25
C ALA A 164 -10.56 9.81 9.74
N LEU A 165 -11.74 9.21 9.66
CA LEU A 165 -12.99 9.87 10.09
C LEU A 165 -13.10 9.96 11.62
N LYS A 166 -12.59 8.98 12.38
CA LYS A 166 -12.47 9.08 13.85
C LYS A 166 -11.58 10.25 14.26
N GLN A 167 -10.48 10.47 13.55
CA GLN A 167 -9.64 11.65 13.81
C GLN A 167 -10.38 12.94 13.46
N ALA A 168 -11.14 12.98 12.37
CA ALA A 168 -11.98 14.14 12.02
C ALA A 168 -13.01 14.47 13.11
N VAL A 169 -13.57 13.46 13.78
CA VAL A 169 -14.45 13.66 14.95
C VAL A 169 -13.67 14.25 16.13
N LYS A 170 -12.49 13.72 16.43
CA LYS A 170 -11.62 14.26 17.52
C LYS A 170 -11.24 15.72 17.27
N GLU A 171 -10.95 16.08 16.03
CA GLU A 171 -10.67 17.46 15.61
C GLU A 171 -11.94 18.34 15.50
N ARG A 172 -13.12 17.80 15.83
CA ARG A 172 -14.43 18.49 15.74
C ARG A 172 -14.77 19.01 14.34
N ILE A 173 -14.23 18.36 13.31
CA ILE A 173 -14.51 18.67 11.90
C ILE A 173 -15.87 18.11 11.49
N ILE A 174 -16.19 16.89 11.96
CA ILE A 174 -17.50 16.25 11.79
C ILE A 174 -18.06 15.81 13.14
N PRO A 175 -19.39 15.77 13.33
CA PRO A 175 -19.98 15.47 14.63
C PRO A 175 -19.95 13.99 15.01
N PHE A 176 -19.89 13.08 14.04
CA PHE A 176 -19.86 11.63 14.24
C PHE A 176 -19.14 10.93 13.07
N ASN A 177 -18.70 9.71 13.30
CA ASN A 177 -18.07 8.91 12.25
C ASN A 177 -19.12 8.11 11.46
N PRO A 178 -19.38 8.43 10.19
CA PRO A 178 -20.39 7.71 9.39
C PRO A 178 -20.05 6.25 9.11
N CYS A 179 -18.80 5.80 9.33
CA CYS A 179 -18.42 4.39 9.23
C CYS A 179 -19.02 3.50 10.34
N ASP A 180 -19.36 4.07 11.52
CA ASP A 180 -19.77 3.30 12.67
C ASP A 180 -21.11 2.55 12.45
N ASN A 181 -21.96 3.05 11.54
CA ASN A 181 -23.22 2.42 11.16
C ASN A 181 -23.12 1.47 9.96
N CYS A 182 -21.90 1.24 9.44
CA CYS A 182 -21.71 0.40 8.26
C CYS A 182 -21.45 -1.07 8.63
N LYS A 183 -21.98 -1.97 7.80
CA LYS A 183 -21.74 -3.40 7.91
C LYS A 183 -20.61 -3.82 6.96
N ILE A 184 -19.60 -4.49 7.50
CA ILE A 184 -18.48 -5.03 6.72
C ILE A 184 -18.82 -6.47 6.31
N PRO A 185 -18.45 -6.92 5.10
CA PRO A 185 -18.61 -8.32 4.69
C PRO A 185 -17.93 -9.27 5.67
N LYS A 186 -18.62 -10.35 6.03
CA LYS A 186 -18.06 -11.37 6.92
C LYS A 186 -16.97 -12.15 6.20
N ARG A 187 -15.85 -12.39 6.91
CA ARG A 187 -14.79 -13.25 6.41
C ARG A 187 -15.24 -14.71 6.52
N GLU A 188 -15.28 -15.40 5.42
CA GLU A 188 -15.39 -16.87 5.42
C GLU A 188 -14.08 -17.47 5.96
N LYS A 189 -14.21 -18.42 6.88
CA LYS A 189 -13.07 -19.22 7.33
C LYS A 189 -12.73 -20.18 6.19
N LYS A 190 -11.58 -19.97 5.56
CA LYS A 190 -11.03 -20.97 4.63
C LYS A 190 -10.20 -21.95 5.44
N GLU A 191 -10.43 -23.23 5.25
CA GLU A 191 -9.53 -24.26 5.73
C GLU A 191 -8.13 -24.08 5.14
N MET A 192 -7.12 -24.23 5.99
CA MET A 192 -5.73 -24.18 5.56
C MET A 192 -5.36 -25.57 5.06
N HIS A 193 -5.05 -25.68 3.77
CA HIS A 193 -4.49 -26.90 3.23
C HIS A 193 -3.01 -26.97 3.58
N VAL A 194 -2.65 -27.99 4.34
CA VAL A 194 -1.26 -28.34 4.69
C VAL A 194 -0.76 -29.32 3.66
N LEU A 195 0.54 -29.25 3.30
CA LEU A 195 1.16 -30.24 2.42
C LEU A 195 1.12 -31.62 3.12
N PRO A 196 0.46 -32.63 2.52
CA PRO A 196 0.40 -33.97 3.10
C PRO A 196 1.79 -34.58 3.23
N GLN A 197 1.98 -35.45 4.23
CA GLN A 197 3.28 -36.02 4.55
C GLN A 197 3.84 -36.88 3.39
N ASP A 198 2.98 -37.61 2.70
CA ASP A 198 3.32 -38.43 1.52
C ASP A 198 3.77 -37.58 0.32
N LYS A 199 3.44 -36.30 0.28
CA LYS A 199 3.80 -35.36 -0.77
C LYS A 199 5.11 -34.61 -0.54
N ILE A 200 5.66 -34.65 0.70
CA ILE A 200 6.88 -33.92 1.05
C ILE A 200 8.08 -34.38 0.23
N GLY A 201 8.18 -35.72 -0.04
CA GLY A 201 9.26 -36.28 -0.85
C GLY A 201 9.30 -35.68 -2.26
N ALA A 202 8.17 -35.76 -2.97
CA ALA A 202 8.04 -35.22 -4.33
C ALA A 202 8.28 -33.69 -4.37
N TYR A 203 7.78 -32.96 -3.38
CA TYR A 203 8.01 -31.52 -3.23
C TYR A 203 9.50 -31.18 -3.10
N LEU A 204 10.25 -31.92 -2.29
CA LEU A 204 11.68 -31.73 -2.07
C LEU A 204 12.53 -32.19 -3.27
N ASP A 205 12.09 -33.23 -3.98
CA ASP A 205 12.78 -33.69 -5.21
C ASP A 205 12.66 -32.62 -6.31
N GLU A 206 11.50 -31.98 -6.45
CA GLU A 206 11.36 -30.85 -7.36
C GLU A 206 12.22 -29.66 -6.91
N ALA A 207 12.36 -29.40 -5.59
CA ALA A 207 13.28 -28.38 -5.06
C ALA A 207 14.74 -28.67 -5.43
N LYS A 208 15.18 -29.95 -5.43
CA LYS A 208 16.50 -30.36 -5.93
C LYS A 208 16.66 -30.07 -7.40
N ARG A 209 15.66 -30.44 -8.22
CA ARG A 209 15.67 -30.17 -9.67
C ARG A 209 15.77 -28.68 -9.99
N LEU A 210 15.17 -27.82 -9.18
CA LEU A 210 15.19 -26.38 -9.32
C LEU A 210 16.42 -25.70 -8.70
N GLY A 211 17.29 -26.45 -8.03
CA GLY A 211 18.49 -25.93 -7.36
C GLY A 211 18.22 -25.09 -6.11
N VAL A 212 17.07 -25.29 -5.46
CA VAL A 212 16.63 -24.53 -4.26
C VAL A 212 16.34 -25.45 -3.06
N TYR A 213 16.92 -26.63 -3.06
CA TYR A 213 16.66 -27.66 -2.05
C TYR A 213 16.99 -27.22 -0.63
N ALA A 214 18.18 -26.69 -0.39
CA ALA A 214 18.62 -26.28 0.94
C ALA A 214 17.71 -25.20 1.54
N LEU A 215 17.24 -24.26 0.71
CA LEU A 215 16.33 -23.19 1.11
C LEU A 215 14.98 -23.74 1.58
N PHE A 216 14.33 -24.58 0.77
CA PHE A 216 13.02 -25.13 1.12
C PHE A 216 13.07 -26.23 2.18
N TYR A 217 14.18 -26.96 2.25
CA TYR A 217 14.41 -27.91 3.34
C TYR A 217 14.53 -27.20 4.70
N LEU A 218 15.30 -26.10 4.75
CA LEU A 218 15.38 -25.28 5.97
C LEU A 218 14.03 -24.66 6.33
N GLU A 219 13.25 -24.18 5.34
CA GLU A 219 11.91 -23.65 5.59
C GLU A 219 10.98 -24.66 6.25
N LEU A 220 10.93 -25.91 5.72
CA LEU A 220 10.09 -26.98 6.24
C LEU A 220 10.51 -27.45 7.65
N THR A 221 11.81 -27.53 7.90
CA THR A 221 12.33 -28.08 9.18
C THR A 221 12.37 -27.05 10.30
N SER A 222 12.50 -25.75 9.97
CA SER A 222 12.64 -24.68 10.96
C SER A 222 11.37 -23.85 11.19
N GLY A 223 10.40 -23.89 10.26
CA GLY A 223 9.20 -23.06 10.31
C GLY A 223 9.47 -21.56 10.23
N LEU A 224 10.58 -21.15 9.63
CA LEU A 224 10.93 -19.75 9.42
C LEU A 224 9.90 -19.06 8.53
N ARG A 225 9.62 -17.80 8.85
CA ARG A 225 8.83 -17.00 7.92
C ARG A 225 9.65 -16.70 6.67
N ARG A 226 8.99 -16.65 5.51
CA ARG A 226 9.64 -16.38 4.22
C ARG A 226 10.62 -15.19 4.25
N GLY A 227 10.24 -14.07 4.90
CA GLY A 227 11.10 -12.90 5.00
C GLY A 227 12.31 -13.13 5.90
N GLU A 228 12.17 -13.90 6.98
CA GLU A 228 13.25 -14.29 7.86
C GLU A 228 14.25 -15.18 7.09
N LEU A 229 13.73 -16.23 6.43
CA LEU A 229 14.51 -17.16 5.61
C LEU A 229 15.35 -16.45 4.54
N LEU A 230 14.74 -15.53 3.79
CA LEU A 230 15.42 -14.79 2.74
C LEU A 230 16.40 -13.73 3.23
N GLY A 231 16.32 -13.36 4.50
CA GLY A 231 17.22 -12.38 5.13
C GLY A 231 18.40 -13.02 5.86
N LEU A 232 18.52 -14.37 5.86
CA LEU A 232 19.61 -15.07 6.53
C LEU A 232 20.96 -14.83 5.85
N GLU A 233 21.96 -14.67 6.68
CA GLU A 233 23.38 -14.57 6.30
C GLU A 233 24.17 -15.72 6.96
N TRP A 234 25.33 -16.04 6.43
CA TRP A 234 26.19 -17.07 7.01
C TRP A 234 26.62 -16.73 8.44
N ALA A 235 26.78 -15.47 8.77
CA ALA A 235 27.08 -14.99 10.12
C ALA A 235 25.99 -15.28 11.15
N ASP A 236 24.75 -15.61 10.70
CA ASP A 236 23.64 -15.96 11.59
C ASP A 236 23.68 -17.42 12.05
N LEU A 237 24.50 -18.29 11.40
CA LEU A 237 24.68 -19.70 11.74
C LEU A 237 26.01 -19.90 12.47
N ASN A 238 25.94 -20.55 13.63
CA ASN A 238 27.11 -21.13 14.27
C ASN A 238 27.12 -22.63 14.00
N PRO A 239 28.02 -23.15 13.13
CA PRO A 239 28.04 -24.56 12.75
C PRO A 239 28.45 -25.48 13.91
N GLU A 240 29.33 -25.01 14.82
CA GLU A 240 29.82 -25.82 15.96
C GLU A 240 28.72 -26.08 16.98
N THR A 241 27.97 -25.05 17.35
CA THR A 241 26.84 -25.16 18.28
C THR A 241 25.52 -25.53 17.59
N ARG A 242 25.50 -25.55 16.27
CA ARG A 242 24.32 -25.80 15.42
C ARG A 242 23.14 -24.82 15.68
N MET A 243 23.49 -23.61 16.10
CA MET A 243 22.52 -22.59 16.45
C MET A 243 22.36 -21.55 15.31
N LEU A 244 21.12 -21.35 14.87
CA LEU A 244 20.75 -20.34 13.89
C LEU A 244 20.02 -19.19 14.57
N THR A 245 20.55 -17.96 14.43
CA THR A 245 19.97 -16.76 15.01
C THR A 245 19.08 -16.03 13.98
N VAL A 246 17.84 -15.77 14.34
CA VAL A 246 16.87 -15.05 13.50
C VAL A 246 16.64 -13.69 14.12
N ASN A 247 17.27 -12.65 13.57
CA ASN A 247 17.24 -11.27 14.09
C ASN A 247 16.87 -10.24 13.03
N LYS A 248 16.68 -10.66 11.77
CA LYS A 248 16.37 -9.81 10.64
C LYS A 248 15.40 -10.49 9.67
N GLN A 249 14.83 -9.73 8.78
CA GLN A 249 13.96 -10.21 7.70
C GLN A 249 14.10 -9.38 6.44
N LEU A 250 13.99 -10.01 5.29
CA LEU A 250 13.88 -9.32 4.01
C LEU A 250 12.43 -8.89 3.78
N THR A 251 12.25 -7.61 3.48
CA THR A 251 10.94 -7.00 3.18
C THR A 251 11.02 -6.19 1.88
N ARG A 252 9.86 -5.84 1.33
CA ARG A 252 9.78 -4.90 0.21
C ARG A 252 9.12 -3.61 0.69
N SER A 253 9.73 -2.48 0.42
CA SER A 253 9.18 -1.15 0.70
C SER A 253 9.55 -0.19 -0.41
N GLY A 254 8.60 0.62 -0.87
CA GLY A 254 8.80 1.53 -2.00
C GLY A 254 9.20 0.83 -3.31
N GLY A 255 8.92 -0.48 -3.44
CA GLY A 255 9.32 -1.29 -4.59
C GLY A 255 10.68 -1.98 -4.45
N GLU A 256 11.52 -1.58 -3.49
CA GLU A 256 12.86 -2.10 -3.26
C GLU A 256 12.89 -3.16 -2.15
N LEU A 257 13.84 -4.10 -2.26
CA LEU A 257 14.13 -5.08 -1.21
C LEU A 257 14.99 -4.42 -0.14
N CYS A 258 14.61 -4.58 1.12
CA CYS A 258 15.35 -4.04 2.25
C CYS A 258 15.35 -5.03 3.43
N ILE A 259 16.44 -5.03 4.18
CA ILE A 259 16.52 -5.75 5.45
C ILE A 259 15.87 -4.89 6.53
N SER A 260 15.07 -5.51 7.36
CA SER A 260 14.42 -4.86 8.51
C SER A 260 14.46 -5.76 9.75
N VAL A 261 14.43 -5.11 10.91
CA VAL A 261 14.28 -5.83 12.18
C VAL A 261 12.88 -6.45 12.26
N PRO A 262 12.70 -7.64 12.85
CA PRO A 262 11.42 -8.27 13.06
C PRO A 262 10.41 -7.37 13.79
N LYS A 263 9.11 -7.66 13.64
CA LYS A 263 8.03 -6.81 14.11
C LYS A 263 7.94 -6.69 15.64
N THR A 264 8.38 -7.70 16.36
CA THR A 264 8.34 -7.77 17.83
C THR A 264 9.66 -8.34 18.34
N GLU A 265 10.07 -7.96 19.54
CA GLU A 265 11.26 -8.51 20.22
C GLU A 265 11.20 -10.04 20.32
N ASN A 266 10.03 -10.61 20.58
CA ASN A 266 9.79 -12.06 20.60
C ASN A 266 9.99 -12.76 19.24
N SER A 267 10.18 -12.00 18.15
CA SER A 267 10.53 -12.58 16.84
C SER A 267 12.04 -12.77 16.67
N ILE A 268 12.85 -12.15 17.53
CA ILE A 268 14.29 -12.43 17.62
C ILE A 268 14.43 -13.72 18.44
N ARG A 269 14.98 -14.74 17.81
CA ARG A 269 15.12 -16.07 18.42
C ARG A 269 16.30 -16.82 17.84
N THR A 270 16.78 -17.78 18.61
CA THR A 270 17.79 -18.74 18.17
C THR A 270 17.15 -20.12 18.07
N ILE A 271 17.44 -20.84 17.00
CA ILE A 271 16.90 -22.16 16.68
C ILE A 271 18.05 -23.16 16.63
N ALA A 272 17.92 -24.27 17.34
CA ALA A 272 18.85 -25.39 17.20
C ALA A 272 18.51 -26.16 15.91
N LEU A 273 19.49 -26.39 15.06
CA LEU A 273 19.34 -27.16 13.83
C LEU A 273 19.86 -28.59 14.01
N PRO A 274 19.21 -29.58 13.38
CA PRO A 274 19.74 -30.93 13.26
C PRO A 274 21.09 -30.93 12.52
N GLU A 275 21.95 -31.87 12.85
CA GLU A 275 23.30 -32.02 12.26
C GLU A 275 23.26 -32.15 10.73
N ASN A 276 22.34 -32.98 10.22
CA ASN A 276 22.12 -33.13 8.77
C ASN A 276 21.70 -31.84 8.06
N THR A 277 20.96 -30.98 8.76
CA THR A 277 20.57 -29.65 8.23
C THR A 277 21.77 -28.72 8.15
N VAL A 278 22.63 -28.74 9.19
CA VAL A 278 23.87 -27.94 9.19
C VAL A 278 24.82 -28.40 8.08
N ALA A 279 25.00 -29.74 7.94
CA ALA A 279 25.82 -30.29 6.85
C ALA A 279 25.31 -29.84 5.47
N LEU A 280 23.99 -29.91 5.23
CA LEU A 280 23.38 -29.44 4.00
C LEU A 280 23.64 -27.94 3.74
N LEU A 281 23.57 -27.11 4.78
CA LEU A 281 23.83 -25.67 4.66
C LEU A 281 25.33 -25.41 4.39
N ILE A 282 26.23 -26.16 4.97
CA ILE A 282 27.67 -26.05 4.66
C ILE A 282 27.96 -26.44 3.21
N ASP A 283 27.31 -27.47 2.69
CA ASP A 283 27.40 -27.84 1.26
C ASP A 283 26.86 -26.73 0.36
N GLU A 284 25.81 -26.05 0.78
CA GLU A 284 25.27 -24.89 0.04
C GLU A 284 26.25 -23.70 0.08
N HIS A 285 26.87 -23.43 1.23
CA HIS A 285 27.88 -22.37 1.36
C HIS A 285 29.08 -22.59 0.44
N ASN A 286 29.55 -23.83 0.28
CA ASN A 286 30.68 -24.16 -0.58
C ASN A 286 30.42 -23.88 -2.06
N LYS A 287 29.18 -23.76 -2.49
CA LYS A 287 28.81 -23.35 -3.87
C LYS A 287 29.01 -21.86 -4.11
N HIS A 288 28.93 -21.03 -3.07
CA HIS A 288 28.99 -19.57 -3.14
C HIS A 288 29.72 -18.97 -1.93
N PRO A 289 31.01 -19.33 -1.72
CA PRO A 289 31.74 -19.00 -0.50
C PRO A 289 31.96 -17.50 -0.28
N ASP A 290 31.98 -16.72 -1.36
CA ASP A 290 32.15 -15.26 -1.29
C ASP A 290 30.86 -14.49 -0.98
N SER A 291 29.72 -15.15 -1.00
CA SER A 291 28.43 -14.49 -0.70
C SER A 291 28.18 -14.48 0.81
N PRO A 292 27.89 -13.31 1.40
CA PRO A 292 27.47 -13.27 2.80
C PRO A 292 26.06 -13.86 3.01
N LEU A 293 25.24 -13.94 1.94
CA LEU A 293 23.87 -14.44 2.00
C LEU A 293 23.83 -15.96 2.08
N MET A 294 23.05 -16.50 3.01
CA MET A 294 22.86 -17.94 3.10
C MET A 294 22.18 -18.52 1.84
N PHE A 295 21.23 -17.78 1.27
CA PHE A 295 20.56 -18.14 0.04
C PHE A 295 20.74 -17.03 -1.01
N TRP A 296 21.79 -17.16 -1.78
CA TRP A 296 22.11 -16.25 -2.86
C TRP A 296 21.33 -16.59 -4.13
N CYS A 297 20.84 -15.57 -4.83
CA CYS A 297 20.13 -15.72 -6.10
C CYS A 297 21.06 -15.42 -7.28
N PRO A 298 21.42 -16.42 -8.13
CA PRO A 298 22.33 -16.21 -9.27
C PRO A 298 21.80 -15.17 -10.27
N ARG A 299 20.48 -15.12 -10.47
CA ARG A 299 19.83 -14.25 -11.44
C ARG A 299 19.89 -12.77 -11.07
N THR A 300 19.84 -12.45 -9.79
CA THR A 300 19.84 -11.06 -9.28
C THR A 300 21.18 -10.66 -8.69
N ASN A 301 22.11 -11.60 -8.55
CA ASN A 301 23.37 -11.43 -7.84
C ASN A 301 23.17 -10.87 -6.42
N GLY A 302 22.19 -11.40 -5.69
CA GLY A 302 21.82 -10.91 -4.36
C GLY A 302 20.65 -11.68 -3.76
N TYR A 303 19.75 -10.98 -3.09
CA TYR A 303 18.61 -11.62 -2.45
C TYR A 303 17.62 -12.24 -3.44
N TRP A 304 17.04 -13.36 -3.08
CA TRP A 304 15.84 -13.87 -3.74
C TRP A 304 14.67 -12.92 -3.53
N SER A 305 13.97 -12.59 -4.62
CA SER A 305 12.70 -11.86 -4.49
C SER A 305 11.64 -12.74 -3.79
N PRO A 306 10.91 -12.21 -2.80
CA PRO A 306 9.80 -12.92 -2.17
C PRO A 306 8.73 -13.43 -3.15
N ASP A 307 8.55 -12.73 -4.29
CA ASP A 307 7.62 -13.14 -5.34
C ASP A 307 8.18 -14.31 -6.16
N SER A 308 9.48 -14.30 -6.48
CA SER A 308 10.12 -15.43 -7.16
C SER A 308 10.05 -16.70 -6.31
N LEU A 309 10.30 -16.60 -5.00
CA LEU A 309 10.17 -17.73 -4.09
C LEU A 309 8.74 -18.28 -4.07
N ARG A 310 7.73 -17.42 -4.05
CA ARG A 310 6.32 -17.84 -4.12
C ARG A 310 5.99 -18.55 -5.42
N HIS A 311 6.58 -18.16 -6.55
CA HIS A 311 6.40 -18.85 -7.82
C HIS A 311 7.02 -20.24 -7.80
N LEU A 312 8.26 -20.38 -7.29
CA LEU A 312 8.92 -21.67 -7.11
C LEU A 312 8.10 -22.60 -6.22
N HIS A 313 7.65 -22.11 -5.06
CA HIS A 313 6.80 -22.88 -4.15
C HIS A 313 5.52 -23.39 -4.85
N LYS A 314 4.84 -22.55 -5.64
CA LYS A 314 3.66 -22.99 -6.42
C LYS A 314 4.01 -24.05 -7.45
N GLN A 315 5.14 -23.92 -8.13
CA GLN A 315 5.63 -24.90 -9.09
C GLN A 315 5.90 -26.24 -8.42
N MET A 316 6.56 -26.25 -7.28
CA MET A 316 6.85 -27.46 -6.50
C MET A 316 5.58 -28.13 -5.98
N LEU A 317 4.59 -27.33 -5.50
CA LEU A 317 3.29 -27.85 -5.10
C LEU A 317 2.49 -28.48 -6.26
N ALA A 318 2.65 -27.98 -7.47
CA ALA A 318 1.98 -28.52 -8.65
C ALA A 318 2.64 -29.85 -9.14
N ALA A 319 3.92 -30.06 -8.84
CA ALA A 319 4.66 -31.27 -9.17
C ALA A 319 4.48 -32.38 -8.12
N ALA A 320 4.13 -32.03 -6.89
CA ALA A 320 3.83 -32.95 -5.78
C ALA A 320 2.34 -33.35 -5.74
#